data_e8d5eed59e56b7dbb1ace54d98cd7d37
#
_entry.id   e8d5eed59e56b7dbb1ace54d98cd7d37
#
_cell.length_a   1.000
_cell.length_b   1.000
_cell.length_c   1.000
_cell.angle_alpha   90.00
_cell.angle_beta   90.00
_cell.angle_gamma   90.00
#
_symmetry.space_group_name_H-M   'P 1'
#
loop_
_entity.id
_entity.type
_entity.pdbx_description
1 polymer ?
#
loop_
_entity_poly.entity_id
_entity_poly.type
_entity_poly.pdbx_seq_one_letter_code
_entity_poly.pdbx_strand_id
1 'polypeptide(L)'
;VSELPGIALDEWRAQSQALDFRGHTIRYRTAGDAQAQPLLLIHGFPSASWDWHRLWAPLAARYRVIACDMLGFGYSAKPRGHAYSLLEQADLQQALLAHLGEQRPLHVLAHDYGDSVAQELIARHQEGRLQLASCVFLNGGLFPETHHPVRVQKLLLGPLGPLIGRLFSRRKLAQSFARIFGPHTQASEAELDALWQLVAYNDGPAVMHRLIRYMPERRQQRERWVTAMQATTLPMRVIDGAFDPISGAHMVARYCELIADADTVLLEGIGHYPQLEAPAAVLDHYLQFRDAKDSHA
;
A
#
# COMPACT_ATOMS: atom_id res chain seq x y z
N VAL A 1 -15.18 -15.63 -12.06
CA VAL A 1 -14.52 -15.14 -10.82
C VAL A 1 -15.61 -14.41 -10.03
N SER A 2 -15.99 -14.92 -8.85
CA SER A 2 -16.99 -14.26 -8.00
C SER A 2 -16.41 -12.92 -7.53
N GLU A 3 -17.10 -11.82 -7.82
CA GLU A 3 -16.73 -10.50 -7.28
C GLU A 3 -16.89 -10.52 -5.76
N LEU A 4 -15.84 -10.15 -5.04
CA LEU A 4 -15.95 -9.94 -3.60
C LEU A 4 -16.73 -8.62 -3.36
N PRO A 5 -17.76 -8.64 -2.48
CA PRO A 5 -18.50 -7.43 -2.16
C PRO A 5 -17.59 -6.41 -1.48
N GLY A 6 -17.65 -5.18 -1.93
CA GLY A 6 -16.90 -4.09 -1.33
C GLY A 6 -17.70 -3.36 -0.25
N ILE A 7 -17.01 -2.69 0.66
CA ILE A 7 -17.61 -1.79 1.64
C ILE A 7 -17.72 -0.40 1.03
N ALA A 8 -18.90 0.21 1.09
CA ALA A 8 -19.12 1.57 0.59
C ALA A 8 -18.25 2.60 1.34
N LEU A 9 -17.81 3.66 0.64
CA LEU A 9 -16.88 4.64 1.22
C LEU A 9 -17.44 5.34 2.47
N ASP A 10 -18.73 5.65 2.49
CA ASP A 10 -19.37 6.30 3.65
C ASP A 10 -19.41 5.37 4.86
N GLU A 11 -19.68 4.08 4.66
CA GLU A 11 -19.62 3.07 5.71
C GLU A 11 -18.16 2.89 6.18
N TRP A 12 -17.21 2.85 5.24
CA TRP A 12 -15.79 2.80 5.57
C TRP A 12 -15.37 3.96 6.46
N ARG A 13 -15.79 5.17 6.11
CA ARG A 13 -15.53 6.38 6.89
C ARG A 13 -16.19 6.35 8.27
N ALA A 14 -17.46 5.96 8.33
CA ALA A 14 -18.25 5.94 9.57
C ALA A 14 -17.65 5.00 10.64
N GLN A 15 -17.04 3.90 10.21
CA GLN A 15 -16.40 2.93 11.11
C GLN A 15 -14.94 3.24 11.41
N SER A 16 -14.36 4.32 10.86
CA SER A 16 -12.97 4.71 11.14
C SER A 16 -12.83 5.33 12.53
N GLN A 17 -11.73 5.01 13.20
CA GLN A 17 -11.31 5.57 14.47
C GLN A 17 -10.21 6.62 14.25
N ALA A 18 -9.81 7.32 15.31
CA ALA A 18 -8.80 8.35 15.24
C ALA A 18 -7.65 8.07 16.22
N LEU A 19 -6.42 8.27 15.73
CA LEU A 19 -5.19 8.27 16.51
C LEU A 19 -4.54 9.66 16.38
N ASP A 20 -4.02 10.22 17.45
CA ASP A 20 -3.07 11.33 17.36
C ASP A 20 -1.66 10.78 17.09
N PHE A 21 -1.07 11.23 15.98
CA PHE A 21 0.32 10.96 15.65
C PHE A 21 1.07 12.27 15.49
N ARG A 22 1.87 12.63 16.48
CA ARG A 22 2.69 13.87 16.48
C ARG A 22 1.85 15.13 16.24
N GLY A 23 0.65 15.22 16.84
CA GLY A 23 -0.27 16.34 16.66
C GLY A 23 -1.10 16.29 15.37
N HIS A 24 -1.08 15.18 14.65
CA HIS A 24 -1.85 14.97 13.43
C HIS A 24 -2.88 13.84 13.62
N THR A 25 -4.13 14.12 13.28
CA THR A 25 -5.19 13.11 13.33
C THR A 25 -5.01 12.11 12.20
N ILE A 26 -4.85 10.85 12.55
CA ILE A 26 -4.78 9.70 11.64
C ILE A 26 -6.06 8.90 11.76
N ARG A 27 -6.67 8.56 10.62
CA ARG A 27 -7.82 7.67 10.55
C ARG A 27 -7.38 6.24 10.35
N TYR A 28 -7.89 5.33 11.19
CA TYR A 28 -7.57 3.91 11.09
C TYR A 28 -8.83 3.06 11.30
N ARG A 29 -8.74 1.79 10.93
CA ARG A 29 -9.78 0.77 11.13
C ARG A 29 -9.15 -0.52 11.64
N THR A 30 -9.94 -1.25 12.41
CA THR A 30 -9.64 -2.63 12.78
C THR A 30 -10.89 -3.48 12.60
N ALA A 31 -10.72 -4.75 12.27
CA ALA A 31 -11.79 -5.75 12.21
C ALA A 31 -11.25 -7.15 12.51
N GLY A 32 -12.16 -8.09 12.72
CA GLY A 32 -11.81 -9.47 13.05
C GLY A 32 -11.65 -9.69 14.56
N ASP A 33 -11.44 -10.93 14.94
CA ASP A 33 -11.22 -11.31 16.33
C ASP A 33 -9.92 -10.67 16.86
N ALA A 34 -10.01 -10.01 18.02
CA ALA A 34 -8.85 -9.39 18.67
C ALA A 34 -7.74 -10.40 19.01
N GLN A 35 -8.08 -11.68 19.19
CA GLN A 35 -7.13 -12.75 19.47
C GLN A 35 -6.57 -13.42 18.20
N ALA A 36 -7.17 -13.18 17.03
CA ALA A 36 -6.64 -13.69 15.78
C ALA A 36 -5.28 -13.06 15.45
N GLN A 37 -4.49 -13.71 14.59
CA GLN A 37 -3.18 -13.22 14.14
C GLN A 37 -3.33 -11.81 13.51
N PRO A 38 -2.48 -10.84 13.87
CA PRO A 38 -2.58 -9.50 13.34
C PRO A 38 -2.10 -9.42 11.89
N LEU A 39 -2.86 -8.69 11.08
CA LEU A 39 -2.56 -8.40 9.67
C LEU A 39 -2.65 -6.89 9.44
N LEU A 40 -1.51 -6.28 9.12
CA LEU A 40 -1.40 -4.88 8.76
C LEU A 40 -1.54 -4.71 7.24
N LEU A 41 -2.49 -3.88 6.81
CA LEU A 41 -2.70 -3.52 5.42
C LEU A 41 -2.18 -2.09 5.17
N ILE A 42 -1.25 -1.93 4.23
CA ILE A 42 -0.61 -0.64 3.94
C ILE A 42 -0.91 -0.24 2.50
N HIS A 43 -1.67 0.84 2.31
CA HIS A 43 -2.15 1.30 1.01
C HIS A 43 -1.08 2.04 0.19
N GLY A 44 -1.39 2.32 -1.07
CA GLY A 44 -0.55 3.01 -2.04
C GLY A 44 -0.82 4.51 -2.22
N PHE A 45 -0.09 5.12 -3.16
CA PHE A 45 -0.28 6.49 -3.63
C PHE A 45 -1.13 6.50 -4.92
N PRO A 46 -2.09 7.39 -5.10
CA PRO A 46 -2.50 8.50 -4.22
C PRO A 46 -3.74 8.20 -3.36
N SER A 47 -4.14 6.94 -3.26
CA SER A 47 -5.38 6.49 -2.63
C SER A 47 -5.33 6.47 -1.09
N ALA A 48 -5.95 5.50 -0.45
CA ALA A 48 -6.06 5.38 1.00
C ALA A 48 -6.37 3.94 1.41
N SER A 49 -6.56 3.70 2.70
CA SER A 49 -6.88 2.37 3.23
C SER A 49 -8.16 1.74 2.65
N TRP A 50 -9.02 2.53 2.03
CA TRP A 50 -10.20 2.03 1.31
C TRP A 50 -9.85 1.12 0.12
N ASP A 51 -8.63 1.14 -0.39
CA ASP A 51 -8.15 0.21 -1.42
C ASP A 51 -8.38 -1.26 -1.02
N TRP A 52 -8.47 -1.53 0.28
CA TRP A 52 -8.67 -2.86 0.85
C TRP A 52 -10.14 -3.24 1.04
N HIS A 53 -11.10 -2.40 0.61
CA HIS A 53 -12.53 -2.53 0.93
C HIS A 53 -13.16 -3.86 0.49
N ARG A 54 -12.65 -4.48 -0.59
CA ARG A 54 -13.10 -5.78 -1.08
C ARG A 54 -12.46 -6.96 -0.34
N LEU A 55 -11.24 -6.79 0.15
CA LEU A 55 -10.50 -7.80 0.90
C LEU A 55 -10.79 -7.75 2.40
N TRP A 56 -11.39 -6.66 2.88
CA TRP A 56 -11.56 -6.39 4.31
C TRP A 56 -12.32 -7.47 5.05
N ALA A 57 -13.53 -7.78 4.62
CA ALA A 57 -14.39 -8.76 5.29
C ALA A 57 -13.82 -10.20 5.24
N PRO A 58 -13.38 -10.72 4.08
CA PRO A 58 -12.78 -12.07 4.05
C PRO A 58 -11.48 -12.18 4.84
N LEU A 59 -10.65 -11.14 4.88
CA LEU A 59 -9.45 -11.14 5.74
C LEU A 59 -9.81 -11.05 7.21
N ALA A 60 -10.80 -10.22 7.58
CA ALA A 60 -11.27 -10.08 8.97
C ALA A 60 -11.93 -11.36 9.53
N ALA A 61 -12.40 -12.24 8.66
CA ALA A 61 -12.90 -13.56 9.07
C ALA A 61 -11.79 -14.49 9.64
N ARG A 62 -10.50 -14.19 9.33
CA ARG A 62 -9.37 -15.02 9.70
C ARG A 62 -8.30 -14.30 10.52
N TYR A 63 -8.18 -12.99 10.36
CA TYR A 63 -7.13 -12.17 10.97
C TYR A 63 -7.73 -10.99 11.77
N ARG A 64 -6.97 -10.48 12.74
CA ARG A 64 -7.17 -9.15 13.26
C ARG A 64 -6.60 -8.16 12.25
N VAL A 65 -7.45 -7.64 11.36
CA VAL A 65 -7.04 -6.72 10.29
C VAL A 65 -6.89 -5.30 10.82
N ILE A 66 -5.80 -4.64 10.46
CA ILE A 66 -5.45 -3.27 10.88
C ILE A 66 -5.07 -2.48 9.62
N ALA A 67 -5.65 -1.31 9.41
CA ALA A 67 -5.27 -0.40 8.33
C ALA A 67 -5.45 1.05 8.77
N CYS A 68 -4.61 1.95 8.29
CA CYS A 68 -4.83 3.40 8.44
C CYS A 68 -4.71 4.11 7.10
N ASP A 69 -5.35 5.27 7.02
CA ASP A 69 -4.99 6.26 6.02
C ASP A 69 -3.69 6.91 6.50
N MET A 70 -2.60 6.72 5.77
CA MET A 70 -1.31 7.30 6.14
C MET A 70 -1.36 8.84 6.17
N LEU A 71 -0.42 9.47 6.86
CA LEU A 71 -0.34 10.94 6.92
C LEU A 71 -0.21 11.53 5.52
N GLY A 72 -1.08 12.44 5.16
CA GLY A 72 -1.17 13.02 3.82
C GLY A 72 -2.19 12.33 2.89
N PHE A 73 -2.83 11.23 3.33
CA PHE A 73 -3.73 10.43 2.51
C PHE A 73 -5.14 10.32 3.12
N GLY A 74 -6.10 9.93 2.28
CA GLY A 74 -7.45 9.58 2.69
C GLY A 74 -8.11 10.62 3.59
N TYR A 75 -8.69 10.17 4.67
CA TYR A 75 -9.33 11.01 5.68
C TYR A 75 -8.39 11.43 6.82
N SER A 76 -7.11 11.07 6.78
CA SER A 76 -6.07 11.53 7.70
C SER A 76 -5.65 12.98 7.43
N ALA A 77 -4.95 13.58 8.39
CA ALA A 77 -4.42 14.93 8.26
C ALA A 77 -3.49 15.09 7.06
N LYS A 78 -3.57 16.25 6.39
CA LYS A 78 -2.76 16.60 5.22
C LYS A 78 -2.06 17.95 5.41
N PRO A 79 -1.10 18.05 6.37
CA PRO A 79 -0.45 19.31 6.65
C PRO A 79 0.39 19.81 5.46
N ARG A 80 0.09 21.04 4.97
CA ARG A 80 0.68 21.60 3.74
C ARG A 80 2.18 21.88 3.85
N GLY A 81 2.69 22.19 5.04
CA GLY A 81 4.10 22.49 5.29
C GLY A 81 4.97 21.28 5.61
N HIS A 82 4.39 20.08 5.65
CA HIS A 82 5.02 18.88 6.16
C HIS A 82 6.02 18.26 5.16
N ALA A 83 7.11 17.70 5.69
CA ALA A 83 8.09 16.94 4.92
C ALA A 83 7.77 15.44 5.03
N TYR A 84 6.80 15.00 4.24
CA TYR A 84 6.40 13.58 4.22
C TYR A 84 7.57 12.66 3.85
N SER A 85 7.75 11.56 4.57
CA SER A 85 8.75 10.54 4.29
C SER A 85 8.23 9.13 4.52
N LEU A 86 8.80 8.17 3.82
CA LEU A 86 8.49 6.74 3.99
C LEU A 86 8.89 6.23 5.37
N LEU A 87 9.99 6.76 5.91
CA LEU A 87 10.45 6.44 7.26
C LEU A 87 9.44 6.91 8.32
N GLU A 88 8.86 8.11 8.15
CA GLU A 88 7.81 8.61 9.05
C GLU A 88 6.52 7.79 8.94
N GLN A 89 6.16 7.33 7.74
CA GLN A 89 5.01 6.43 7.59
C GLN A 89 5.25 5.08 8.29
N ALA A 90 6.48 4.57 8.29
CA ALA A 90 6.82 3.39 9.09
C ALA A 90 6.75 3.68 10.61
N ASP A 91 7.16 4.88 11.07
CA ASP A 91 6.94 5.33 12.45
C ASP A 91 5.45 5.36 12.80
N LEU A 92 4.62 5.85 11.87
CA LEU A 92 3.17 5.87 12.03
C LEU A 92 2.58 4.46 12.20
N GLN A 93 3.01 3.49 11.38
CA GLN A 93 2.55 2.11 11.53
C GLN A 93 2.91 1.55 12.92
N GLN A 94 4.15 1.76 13.38
CA GLN A 94 4.55 1.33 14.73
C GLN A 94 3.76 2.06 15.83
N ALA A 95 3.49 3.35 15.67
CA ALA A 95 2.67 4.11 16.63
C ALA A 95 1.23 3.60 16.68
N LEU A 96 0.65 3.22 15.53
CA LEU A 96 -0.68 2.61 15.46
C LEU A 96 -0.71 1.25 16.17
N LEU A 97 0.27 0.39 15.94
CA LEU A 97 0.39 -0.89 16.61
C LEU A 97 0.53 -0.72 18.13
N ALA A 98 1.36 0.22 18.58
CA ALA A 98 1.53 0.55 19.99
C ALA A 98 0.23 1.09 20.62
N HIS A 99 -0.50 1.97 19.92
CA HIS A 99 -1.80 2.48 20.34
C HIS A 99 -2.84 1.35 20.53
N LEU A 100 -2.79 0.35 19.67
CA LEU A 100 -3.68 -0.82 19.72
C LEU A 100 -3.21 -1.90 20.73
N GLY A 101 -2.06 -1.69 21.37
CA GLY A 101 -1.45 -2.68 22.26
C GLY A 101 -0.98 -3.95 21.53
N GLU A 102 -0.74 -3.88 20.21
CA GLU A 102 -0.35 -5.03 19.42
C GLU A 102 1.17 -5.22 19.46
N GLN A 103 1.61 -6.35 20.00
CA GLN A 103 3.03 -6.71 20.16
C GLN A 103 3.36 -8.07 19.54
N ARG A 104 2.35 -8.80 19.08
CA ARG A 104 2.56 -10.12 18.46
C ARG A 104 3.24 -9.98 17.10
N PRO A 105 3.96 -11.02 16.64
CA PRO A 105 4.44 -11.05 15.26
C PRO A 105 3.27 -10.83 14.27
N LEU A 106 3.42 -9.85 13.37
CA LEU A 106 2.32 -9.47 12.48
C LEU A 106 2.63 -9.80 11.01
N HIS A 107 1.59 -10.11 10.27
CA HIS A 107 1.63 -10.21 8.83
C HIS A 107 1.46 -8.81 8.21
N VAL A 108 2.12 -8.58 7.09
CA VAL A 108 1.98 -7.34 6.30
C VAL A 108 1.50 -7.69 4.90
N LEU A 109 0.50 -6.97 4.41
CA LEU A 109 0.09 -6.95 3.02
C LEU A 109 0.11 -5.48 2.57
N ALA A 110 0.97 -5.15 1.64
CA ALA A 110 1.24 -3.78 1.24
C ALA A 110 1.02 -3.58 -0.27
N HIS A 111 0.82 -2.34 -0.69
CA HIS A 111 0.63 -1.96 -2.08
C HIS A 111 1.37 -0.67 -2.41
N ASP A 112 2.07 -0.59 -3.55
CA ASP A 112 2.74 0.57 -4.16
C ASP A 112 3.64 1.36 -3.19
N TYR A 113 3.19 2.52 -2.73
CA TYR A 113 3.86 3.34 -1.71
C TYR A 113 4.03 2.56 -0.41
N GLY A 114 3.00 1.79 -0.05
CA GLY A 114 2.98 0.93 1.12
C GLY A 114 4.06 -0.15 1.10
N ASP A 115 4.45 -0.63 -0.07
CA ASP A 115 5.54 -1.62 -0.21
C ASP A 115 6.87 -1.05 0.27
N SER A 116 7.14 0.23 0.02
CA SER A 116 8.36 0.87 0.54
C SER A 116 8.32 1.07 2.05
N VAL A 117 7.12 1.34 2.61
CA VAL A 117 6.91 1.34 4.07
C VAL A 117 7.15 -0.06 4.64
N ALA A 118 6.64 -1.10 3.98
CA ALA A 118 6.85 -2.49 4.38
C ALA A 118 8.33 -2.91 4.31
N GLN A 119 9.09 -2.45 3.29
CA GLN A 119 10.54 -2.66 3.22
C GLN A 119 11.26 -2.04 4.43
N GLU A 120 10.86 -0.83 4.86
CA GLU A 120 11.40 -0.23 6.08
C GLU A 120 11.01 -1.03 7.33
N LEU A 121 9.78 -1.57 7.41
CA LEU A 121 9.38 -2.42 8.52
C LEU A 121 10.19 -3.73 8.57
N ILE A 122 10.57 -4.31 7.41
CA ILE A 122 11.48 -5.48 7.35
C ILE A 122 12.87 -5.12 7.90
N ALA A 123 13.41 -3.96 7.53
CA ALA A 123 14.68 -3.49 8.08
C ALA A 123 14.60 -3.32 9.61
N ARG A 124 13.52 -2.73 10.11
CA ARG A 124 13.27 -2.59 11.55
C ARG A 124 13.03 -3.91 12.26
N HIS A 125 12.46 -4.90 11.60
CA HIS A 125 12.33 -6.25 12.13
C HIS A 125 13.72 -6.87 12.41
N GLN A 126 14.64 -6.75 11.48
CA GLN A 126 16.03 -7.22 11.66
C GLN A 126 16.77 -6.44 12.76
N GLU A 127 16.42 -5.18 12.97
CA GLU A 127 16.93 -4.35 14.07
C GLU A 127 16.28 -4.69 15.43
N GLY A 128 15.33 -5.62 15.48
CA GLY A 128 14.61 -6.00 16.71
C GLY A 128 13.61 -4.96 17.22
N ARG A 129 13.21 -3.99 16.37
CA ARG A 129 12.29 -2.90 16.74
C ARG A 129 10.81 -3.29 16.66
N LEU A 130 10.47 -4.33 15.92
CA LEU A 130 9.16 -4.97 15.86
C LEU A 130 9.33 -6.42 15.40
N GLN A 131 8.26 -7.21 15.48
CA GLN A 131 8.28 -8.59 14.99
C GLN A 131 7.31 -8.75 13.82
N LEU A 132 7.82 -9.18 12.68
CA LEU A 132 7.03 -9.56 11.52
C LEU A 132 6.95 -11.08 11.42
N ALA A 133 5.82 -11.60 10.94
CA ALA A 133 5.59 -13.01 10.65
C ALA A 133 5.65 -13.32 9.16
N SER A 134 5.26 -12.39 8.30
CA SER A 134 5.43 -12.46 6.84
C SER A 134 5.16 -11.10 6.19
N CYS A 135 5.59 -10.94 4.94
CA CYS A 135 5.30 -9.75 4.14
C CYS A 135 4.88 -10.12 2.72
N VAL A 136 3.76 -9.57 2.24
CA VAL A 136 3.30 -9.72 0.87
C VAL A 136 3.21 -8.34 0.22
N PHE A 137 3.75 -8.22 -0.98
CA PHE A 137 3.84 -7.00 -1.77
C PHE A 137 2.93 -7.06 -2.99
N LEU A 138 2.26 -5.94 -3.30
CA LEU A 138 1.40 -5.79 -4.47
C LEU A 138 1.85 -4.57 -5.29
N ASN A 139 2.32 -4.79 -6.52
CA ASN A 139 2.66 -3.75 -7.50
C ASN A 139 3.41 -2.53 -6.92
N GLY A 140 4.43 -2.77 -6.13
CA GLY A 140 5.27 -1.73 -5.55
C GLY A 140 6.61 -1.54 -6.25
N GLY A 141 7.16 -0.34 -6.15
CA GLY A 141 8.49 -0.03 -6.65
C GLY A 141 9.58 -0.48 -5.68
N LEU A 142 9.74 -1.79 -5.45
CA LEU A 142 10.71 -2.36 -4.52
C LEU A 142 12.16 -1.98 -4.88
N PHE A 143 12.42 -1.80 -6.18
CA PHE A 143 13.74 -1.44 -6.71
C PHE A 143 13.63 -0.14 -7.50
N PRO A 144 14.25 0.96 -7.04
CA PRO A 144 14.14 2.27 -7.70
C PRO A 144 14.58 2.28 -9.16
N GLU A 145 15.48 1.35 -9.54
CA GLU A 145 15.98 1.20 -10.91
C GLU A 145 14.94 0.64 -11.90
N THR A 146 13.93 -0.08 -11.39
CA THR A 146 12.86 -0.65 -12.25
C THR A 146 11.61 0.23 -12.29
N HIS A 147 11.53 1.28 -11.48
CA HIS A 147 10.35 2.14 -11.42
C HIS A 147 10.23 3.01 -12.68
N HIS A 148 9.13 2.86 -13.41
CA HIS A 148 8.83 3.64 -14.59
C HIS A 148 7.80 4.74 -14.31
N PRO A 149 8.23 5.94 -13.86
CA PRO A 149 7.30 6.99 -13.43
C PRO A 149 6.47 7.52 -14.59
N VAL A 150 5.15 7.59 -14.37
CA VAL A 150 4.23 8.23 -15.33
C VAL A 150 4.44 9.75 -15.38
N ARG A 151 3.97 10.38 -16.47
CA ARG A 151 4.23 11.82 -16.73
C ARG A 151 3.81 12.73 -15.58
N VAL A 152 2.67 12.45 -14.93
CA VAL A 152 2.18 13.28 -13.82
C VAL A 152 3.10 13.20 -12.61
N GLN A 153 3.70 12.06 -12.32
CA GLN A 153 4.68 11.90 -11.23
C GLN A 153 5.93 12.76 -11.50
N LYS A 154 6.45 12.74 -12.73
CA LYS A 154 7.60 13.58 -13.14
C LYS A 154 7.29 15.07 -13.01
N LEU A 155 6.08 15.50 -13.39
CA LEU A 155 5.65 16.90 -13.26
C LEU A 155 5.49 17.33 -11.81
N LEU A 156 4.94 16.48 -10.94
CA LEU A 156 4.80 16.74 -9.51
C LEU A 156 6.16 16.87 -8.79
N LEU A 157 7.18 16.13 -9.22
CA LEU A 157 8.55 16.24 -8.69
C LEU A 157 9.27 17.52 -9.14
N GLY A 158 8.82 18.12 -10.21
CA GLY A 158 9.46 19.32 -10.79
C GLY A 158 9.16 20.60 -10.01
N PRO A 159 9.78 21.73 -10.38
CA PRO A 159 9.61 23.02 -9.69
C PRO A 159 8.17 23.56 -9.74
N LEU A 160 7.39 23.15 -10.74
CA LEU A 160 5.96 23.49 -10.85
C LEU A 160 5.05 22.49 -10.13
N GLY A 161 5.60 21.56 -9.37
CA GLY A 161 4.85 20.54 -8.63
C GLY A 161 3.70 21.08 -7.78
N PRO A 162 3.87 22.17 -7.02
CA PRO A 162 2.78 22.78 -6.24
C PRO A 162 1.60 23.23 -7.10
N LEU A 163 1.86 23.79 -8.29
CA LEU A 163 0.83 24.21 -9.24
C LEU A 163 0.16 23.00 -9.89
N ILE A 164 0.95 22.03 -10.32
CA ILE A 164 0.45 20.77 -10.93
C ILE A 164 -0.45 20.01 -9.95
N GLY A 165 -0.04 19.92 -8.67
CA GLY A 165 -0.85 19.31 -7.63
C GLY A 165 -2.21 19.99 -7.48
N ARG A 166 -2.25 21.32 -7.35
CA ARG A 166 -3.50 22.09 -7.24
C ARG A 166 -4.42 21.98 -8.45
N LEU A 167 -3.86 21.73 -9.64
CA LEU A 167 -4.61 21.51 -10.88
C LEU A 167 -5.02 20.05 -11.08
N PHE A 168 -4.67 19.15 -10.14
CA PHE A 168 -5.12 17.77 -10.18
C PHE A 168 -6.63 17.71 -9.92
N SER A 169 -7.32 16.88 -10.67
CA SER A 169 -8.78 16.81 -10.67
C SER A 169 -9.24 15.37 -10.83
N ARG A 170 -10.53 15.12 -10.55
CA ARG A 170 -11.15 13.81 -10.75
C ARG A 170 -10.93 13.28 -12.18
N ARG A 171 -11.06 14.16 -13.19
CA ARG A 171 -10.80 13.78 -14.59
C ARG A 171 -9.35 13.32 -14.81
N LYS A 172 -8.39 14.02 -14.22
CA LYS A 172 -6.96 13.63 -14.32
C LYS A 172 -6.67 12.34 -13.55
N LEU A 173 -7.34 12.12 -12.41
CA LEU A 173 -7.28 10.86 -11.68
C LEU A 173 -7.78 9.73 -12.58
N ALA A 174 -8.99 9.83 -13.14
CA ALA A 174 -9.58 8.84 -14.03
C ALA A 174 -8.67 8.53 -15.24
N GLN A 175 -8.09 9.56 -15.88
CA GLN A 175 -7.15 9.38 -16.98
C GLN A 175 -5.85 8.68 -16.56
N SER A 176 -5.39 8.88 -15.33
CA SER A 176 -4.21 8.19 -14.79
C SER A 176 -4.52 6.72 -14.51
N PHE A 177 -5.66 6.45 -13.88
CA PHE A 177 -6.12 5.11 -13.56
C PHE A 177 -6.36 4.27 -14.82
N ALA A 178 -7.00 4.84 -15.84
CA ALA A 178 -7.22 4.17 -17.12
C ALA A 178 -5.92 3.70 -17.82
N ARG A 179 -4.78 4.25 -17.47
CA ARG A 179 -3.47 3.87 -18.03
C ARG A 179 -2.73 2.81 -17.24
N ILE A 180 -3.07 2.65 -15.96
CA ILE A 180 -2.37 1.76 -15.05
C ILE A 180 -3.21 0.56 -14.63
N PHE A 181 -4.52 0.60 -14.83
CA PHE A 181 -5.41 -0.55 -14.69
C PHE A 181 -5.33 -1.47 -15.90
N GLY A 182 -5.62 -2.73 -15.73
CA GLY A 182 -5.72 -3.69 -16.82
C GLY A 182 -6.81 -3.33 -17.82
N PRO A 183 -6.68 -3.77 -19.09
CA PRO A 183 -7.58 -3.34 -20.16
C PRO A 183 -9.05 -3.79 -19.94
N HIS A 184 -9.27 -4.84 -19.15
CA HIS A 184 -10.59 -5.42 -18.88
C HIS A 184 -11.05 -5.25 -17.44
N THR A 185 -10.28 -4.55 -16.61
CA THR A 185 -10.51 -4.38 -15.18
C THR A 185 -10.52 -2.90 -14.77
N GLN A 186 -10.97 -2.05 -15.68
CA GLN A 186 -11.03 -0.59 -15.46
C GLN A 186 -11.92 -0.25 -14.26
N ALA A 187 -11.49 0.73 -13.45
CA ALA A 187 -12.28 1.22 -12.33
C ALA A 187 -13.63 1.79 -12.81
N SER A 188 -14.70 1.45 -12.12
CA SER A 188 -16.04 2.02 -12.37
C SER A 188 -16.07 3.51 -12.03
N GLU A 189 -17.07 4.23 -12.56
CA GLU A 189 -17.28 5.65 -12.22
C GLU A 189 -17.50 5.85 -10.71
N ALA A 190 -18.21 4.92 -10.05
CA ALA A 190 -18.44 4.96 -8.62
C ALA A 190 -17.12 4.78 -7.80
N GLU A 191 -16.25 3.88 -8.23
CA GLU A 191 -14.92 3.71 -7.62
C GLU A 191 -14.03 4.94 -7.85
N LEU A 192 -14.06 5.52 -9.06
CA LEU A 192 -13.33 6.76 -9.36
C LEU A 192 -13.84 7.95 -8.53
N ASP A 193 -15.14 8.02 -8.27
CA ASP A 193 -15.73 9.05 -7.40
C ASP A 193 -15.29 8.86 -5.94
N ALA A 194 -15.30 7.64 -5.43
CA ALA A 194 -14.84 7.31 -4.09
C ALA A 194 -13.34 7.62 -3.91
N LEU A 195 -12.51 7.19 -4.85
CA LEU A 195 -11.07 7.47 -4.85
C LEU A 195 -10.80 8.98 -4.93
N TRP A 196 -11.57 9.71 -5.76
CA TRP A 196 -11.43 11.15 -5.83
C TRP A 196 -11.83 11.86 -4.53
N GLN A 197 -12.89 11.42 -3.85
CA GLN A 197 -13.28 11.95 -2.54
C GLN A 197 -12.13 11.82 -1.52
N LEU A 198 -11.44 10.67 -1.48
CA LEU A 198 -10.30 10.42 -0.61
C LEU A 198 -9.12 11.33 -0.95
N VAL A 199 -8.78 11.44 -2.23
CA VAL A 199 -7.69 12.29 -2.71
C VAL A 199 -7.99 13.76 -2.44
N ALA A 200 -9.20 14.22 -2.72
CA ALA A 200 -9.59 15.62 -2.60
C ALA A 200 -9.85 16.08 -1.17
N TYR A 201 -10.16 15.14 -0.25
CA TYR A 201 -10.44 15.46 1.15
C TYR A 201 -9.31 16.32 1.76
N ASN A 202 -9.71 17.36 2.50
CA ASN A 202 -8.79 18.26 3.22
C ASN A 202 -7.67 18.81 2.31
N ASP A 203 -8.04 19.22 1.09
CA ASP A 203 -7.16 19.81 0.08
C ASP A 203 -5.93 18.93 -0.28
N GLY A 204 -6.13 17.62 -0.36
CA GLY A 204 -5.08 16.66 -0.68
C GLY A 204 -4.27 16.96 -1.95
N PRO A 205 -4.87 17.46 -3.05
CA PRO A 205 -4.13 17.88 -4.23
C PRO A 205 -2.97 18.86 -3.94
N ALA A 206 -3.12 19.72 -2.93
CA ALA A 206 -2.09 20.67 -2.54
C ALA A 206 -0.82 20.04 -1.94
N VAL A 207 -0.91 18.80 -1.41
CA VAL A 207 0.24 18.09 -0.82
C VAL A 207 0.85 17.01 -1.72
N MET A 208 0.22 16.67 -2.86
CA MET A 208 0.69 15.61 -3.76
C MET A 208 2.15 15.79 -4.21
N HIS A 209 2.57 17.04 -4.48
CA HIS A 209 3.95 17.35 -4.87
C HIS A 209 4.97 17.09 -3.76
N ARG A 210 4.53 16.97 -2.52
CA ARG A 210 5.35 16.60 -1.37
C ARG A 210 5.35 15.09 -1.16
N LEU A 211 4.17 14.47 -1.24
CA LEU A 211 4.03 13.02 -1.13
C LEU A 211 4.85 12.29 -2.20
N ILE A 212 4.85 12.77 -3.45
CA ILE A 212 5.58 12.13 -4.56
C ILE A 212 7.11 12.09 -4.33
N ARG A 213 7.63 12.81 -3.35
CA ARG A 213 9.06 12.78 -2.99
C ARG A 213 9.52 11.44 -2.42
N TYR A 214 8.62 10.51 -2.19
CA TYR A 214 8.99 9.12 -1.91
C TYR A 214 9.88 8.50 -3.01
N MET A 215 9.78 8.97 -4.25
CA MET A 215 10.59 8.43 -5.35
C MET A 215 12.10 8.69 -5.19
N PRO A 216 12.59 9.92 -4.90
CA PRO A 216 13.98 10.12 -4.53
C PRO A 216 14.36 9.45 -3.21
N GLU A 217 13.45 9.38 -2.22
CA GLU A 217 13.70 8.68 -0.95
C GLU A 217 13.94 7.17 -1.16
N ARG A 218 13.17 6.49 -2.02
CA ARG A 218 13.41 5.10 -2.43
C ARG A 218 14.85 4.89 -2.91
N ARG A 219 15.40 5.83 -3.70
CA ARG A 219 16.80 5.75 -4.18
C ARG A 219 17.81 5.90 -3.05
N GLN A 220 17.53 6.79 -2.09
CA GLN A 220 18.39 7.02 -0.93
C GLN A 220 18.39 5.79 0.01
N GLN A 221 17.25 5.14 0.18
CA GLN A 221 17.10 3.99 1.08
C GLN A 221 17.29 2.64 0.39
N ARG A 222 17.61 2.60 -0.90
CA ARG A 222 17.70 1.37 -1.68
C ARG A 222 18.59 0.30 -1.04
N GLU A 223 19.79 0.67 -0.64
CA GLU A 223 20.74 -0.27 -0.06
C GLU A 223 20.19 -0.86 1.25
N ARG A 224 19.67 -0.02 2.15
CA ARG A 224 19.07 -0.44 3.40
C ARG A 224 17.94 -1.44 3.18
N TRP A 225 17.02 -1.13 2.29
CA TRP A 225 15.81 -1.93 2.10
C TRP A 225 16.08 -3.21 1.30
N VAL A 226 16.88 -3.14 0.26
CA VAL A 226 17.21 -4.32 -0.55
C VAL A 226 18.06 -5.28 0.26
N THR A 227 19.07 -4.80 1.01
CA THR A 227 19.88 -5.64 1.90
C THR A 227 19.02 -6.31 2.98
N ALA A 228 18.04 -5.58 3.54
CA ALA A 228 17.13 -6.15 4.53
C ALA A 228 16.27 -7.28 3.93
N MET A 229 15.74 -7.12 2.74
CA MET A 229 15.00 -8.19 2.05
C MET A 229 15.89 -9.40 1.69
N GLN A 230 17.14 -9.17 1.31
CA GLN A 230 18.09 -10.24 0.97
C GLN A 230 18.55 -11.03 2.18
N ALA A 231 18.70 -10.37 3.32
CA ALA A 231 19.24 -10.98 4.54
C ALA A 231 18.17 -11.60 5.43
N THR A 232 16.88 -11.28 5.23
CA THR A 232 15.82 -11.79 6.09
C THR A 232 15.46 -13.24 5.79
N THR A 233 15.10 -13.98 6.85
CA THR A 233 14.41 -15.28 6.75
C THR A 233 12.89 -15.16 6.78
N LEU A 234 12.38 -13.94 6.84
CA LEU A 234 10.95 -13.66 6.85
C LEU A 234 10.32 -14.19 5.56
N PRO A 235 9.23 -14.99 5.63
CA PRO A 235 8.50 -15.37 4.44
C PRO A 235 7.96 -14.16 3.68
N MET A 236 8.33 -14.04 2.40
CA MET A 236 7.88 -12.96 1.53
C MET A 236 7.24 -13.53 0.25
N ARG A 237 6.24 -12.83 -0.28
CA ARG A 237 5.63 -13.11 -1.59
C ARG A 237 5.36 -11.79 -2.32
N VAL A 238 5.52 -11.81 -3.63
CA VAL A 238 5.02 -10.74 -4.53
C VAL A 238 3.79 -11.28 -5.28
N ILE A 239 2.70 -10.51 -5.33
CA ILE A 239 1.50 -10.79 -6.13
C ILE A 239 1.21 -9.56 -6.97
N ASP A 240 1.67 -9.55 -8.22
CA ASP A 240 1.63 -8.37 -9.07
C ASP A 240 0.75 -8.54 -10.29
N GLY A 241 0.06 -7.47 -10.67
CA GLY A 241 -0.57 -7.34 -11.98
C GLY A 241 0.51 -7.20 -13.06
N ALA A 242 0.52 -8.15 -14.00
CA ALA A 242 1.56 -8.19 -15.04
C ALA A 242 1.49 -7.01 -16.02
N PHE A 243 0.29 -6.43 -16.21
CA PHE A 243 0.05 -5.33 -17.14
C PHE A 243 0.48 -3.96 -16.59
N ASP A 244 0.82 -3.84 -15.32
CA ASP A 244 1.23 -2.58 -14.71
C ASP A 244 2.47 -1.98 -15.40
N PRO A 245 2.35 -0.77 -15.99
CA PRO A 245 3.47 -0.12 -16.64
C PRO A 245 4.49 0.49 -15.67
N ILE A 246 4.16 0.61 -14.37
CA ILE A 246 4.98 1.27 -13.34
C ILE A 246 5.90 0.26 -12.67
N SER A 247 5.35 -0.85 -12.18
CA SER A 247 6.02 -1.86 -11.35
C SER A 247 5.45 -3.26 -11.55
N GLY A 248 5.13 -3.64 -12.78
CA GLY A 248 4.59 -4.95 -13.13
C GLY A 248 5.67 -6.02 -13.35
N ALA A 249 5.52 -6.82 -14.41
CA ALA A 249 6.38 -7.97 -14.69
C ALA A 249 7.90 -7.67 -14.68
N HIS A 250 8.31 -6.47 -15.08
CA HIS A 250 9.72 -6.05 -15.06
C HIS A 250 10.27 -5.87 -13.64
N MET A 251 9.43 -5.46 -12.68
CA MET A 251 9.80 -5.38 -11.26
C MET A 251 9.90 -6.78 -10.66
N VAL A 252 8.95 -7.66 -10.98
CA VAL A 252 8.97 -9.07 -10.53
C VAL A 252 10.21 -9.81 -11.06
N ALA A 253 10.58 -9.58 -12.33
CA ALA A 253 11.82 -10.14 -12.87
C ALA A 253 13.05 -9.70 -12.04
N ARG A 254 13.11 -8.41 -11.68
CA ARG A 254 14.19 -7.90 -10.83
C ARG A 254 14.15 -8.47 -9.41
N TYR A 255 12.96 -8.70 -8.86
CA TYR A 255 12.81 -9.36 -7.56
C TYR A 255 13.39 -10.78 -7.60
N CYS A 256 13.09 -11.56 -8.65
CA CYS A 256 13.66 -12.90 -8.84
C CYS A 256 15.18 -12.91 -9.02
N GLU A 257 15.77 -11.85 -9.57
CA GLU A 257 17.23 -11.72 -9.69
C GLU A 257 17.93 -11.46 -8.34
N LEU A 258 17.27 -10.72 -7.44
CA LEU A 258 17.89 -10.21 -6.22
C LEU A 258 17.55 -10.99 -4.96
N ILE A 259 16.39 -11.65 -4.93
CA ILE A 259 15.88 -12.36 -3.75
C ILE A 259 16.01 -13.86 -3.99
N ALA A 260 16.75 -14.52 -3.14
CA ALA A 260 16.87 -15.98 -3.16
C ALA A 260 15.50 -16.63 -2.84
N ASP A 261 15.19 -17.74 -3.53
CA ASP A 261 13.94 -18.47 -3.37
C ASP A 261 12.69 -17.59 -3.51
N ALA A 262 12.73 -16.66 -4.48
CA ALA A 262 11.69 -15.68 -4.74
C ALA A 262 10.32 -16.34 -4.97
N ASP A 263 9.34 -16.04 -4.11
CA ASP A 263 7.96 -16.50 -4.24
C ASP A 263 7.14 -15.41 -4.91
N THR A 264 6.69 -15.64 -6.15
CA THR A 264 6.05 -14.63 -6.98
C THR A 264 4.82 -15.17 -7.71
N VAL A 265 3.83 -14.31 -7.86
CA VAL A 265 2.62 -14.54 -8.65
C VAL A 265 2.44 -13.35 -9.59
N LEU A 266 2.29 -13.62 -10.89
CA LEU A 266 1.91 -12.63 -11.89
C LEU A 266 0.46 -12.86 -12.31
N LEU A 267 -0.38 -11.85 -12.16
CA LEU A 267 -1.78 -11.86 -12.55
C LEU A 267 -1.91 -11.26 -13.96
N GLU A 268 -2.11 -12.11 -14.95
CA GLU A 268 -2.21 -11.73 -16.35
C GLU A 268 -3.42 -10.81 -16.61
N GLY A 269 -3.20 -9.74 -17.38
CA GLY A 269 -4.25 -8.77 -17.73
C GLY A 269 -4.66 -7.81 -16.60
N ILE A 270 -4.06 -7.95 -15.42
CA ILE A 270 -4.28 -7.10 -14.25
C ILE A 270 -3.23 -6.00 -14.22
N GLY A 271 -3.63 -4.80 -13.83
CA GLY A 271 -2.78 -3.63 -13.75
C GLY A 271 -2.23 -3.37 -12.35
N HIS A 272 -2.11 -2.07 -12.04
CA HIS A 272 -1.40 -1.57 -10.86
C HIS A 272 -2.14 -1.75 -9.53
N TYR A 273 -3.47 -2.00 -9.55
CA TYR A 273 -4.28 -2.15 -8.34
C TYR A 273 -4.89 -3.56 -8.22
N PRO A 274 -4.08 -4.64 -8.10
CA PRO A 274 -4.60 -5.99 -8.13
C PRO A 274 -5.65 -6.26 -7.05
N GLN A 275 -5.58 -5.61 -5.89
CA GLN A 275 -6.57 -5.71 -4.81
C GLN A 275 -7.95 -5.09 -5.16
N LEU A 276 -8.01 -4.20 -6.15
CA LEU A 276 -9.25 -3.65 -6.70
C LEU A 276 -9.69 -4.38 -7.97
N GLU A 277 -8.73 -4.72 -8.83
CA GLU A 277 -8.96 -5.28 -10.16
C GLU A 277 -9.27 -6.78 -10.13
N ALA A 278 -8.63 -7.53 -9.24
CA ALA A 278 -8.76 -8.98 -9.11
C ALA A 278 -8.75 -9.42 -7.62
N PRO A 279 -9.64 -8.86 -6.77
CA PRO A 279 -9.58 -9.08 -5.33
C PRO A 279 -9.66 -10.55 -4.91
N ALA A 280 -10.46 -11.36 -5.60
CA ALA A 280 -10.56 -12.80 -5.31
C ALA A 280 -9.24 -13.52 -5.58
N ALA A 281 -8.55 -13.22 -6.68
CA ALA A 281 -7.24 -13.81 -6.99
C ALA A 281 -6.17 -13.39 -5.97
N VAL A 282 -6.15 -12.11 -5.59
CA VAL A 282 -5.22 -11.63 -4.54
C VAL A 282 -5.49 -12.35 -3.22
N LEU A 283 -6.76 -12.48 -2.81
CA LEU A 283 -7.14 -13.20 -1.59
C LEU A 283 -6.69 -14.66 -1.64
N ASP A 284 -6.99 -15.36 -2.72
CA ASP A 284 -6.65 -16.79 -2.89
C ASP A 284 -5.14 -16.99 -2.79
N HIS A 285 -4.35 -16.21 -3.53
CA HIS A 285 -2.89 -16.32 -3.48
C HIS A 285 -2.29 -15.90 -2.13
N TYR A 286 -2.88 -14.89 -1.47
CA TYR A 286 -2.48 -14.51 -0.11
C TYR A 286 -2.74 -15.67 0.88
N LEU A 287 -3.93 -16.25 0.88
CA LEU A 287 -4.29 -17.35 1.78
C LEU A 287 -3.48 -18.62 1.50
N GLN A 288 -3.27 -19.00 0.24
CA GLN A 288 -2.39 -20.11 -0.15
C GLN A 288 -0.97 -19.94 0.39
N PHE A 289 -0.41 -18.74 0.29
CA PHE A 289 0.90 -18.41 0.86
C PHE A 289 0.92 -18.61 2.38
N ARG A 290 -0.12 -18.15 3.07
CA ARG A 290 -0.19 -18.29 4.52
C ARG A 290 -0.33 -19.75 4.94
N ASP A 291 -1.24 -20.49 4.33
CA ASP A 291 -1.50 -21.90 4.66
C ASP A 291 -0.26 -22.78 4.44
N ALA A 292 0.48 -22.54 3.35
CA ALA A 292 1.74 -23.24 3.08
C ALA A 292 2.81 -22.95 4.16
N LYS A 293 2.88 -21.75 4.72
CA LYS A 293 3.87 -21.39 5.76
C LYS A 293 3.45 -21.88 7.14
N ASP A 294 2.15 -21.84 7.46
CA ASP A 294 1.61 -22.33 8.74
C ASP A 294 1.73 -23.87 8.86
N SER A 295 1.74 -24.60 7.73
CA SER A 295 1.91 -26.06 7.70
C SER A 295 3.36 -26.52 7.94
N HIS A 296 4.33 -25.61 7.93
CA HIS A 296 5.77 -25.91 8.10
C HIS A 296 6.35 -25.30 9.38
N ALA A 297 5.54 -24.60 10.19
CA ALA A 297 5.91 -24.00 11.47
C ALA A 297 5.46 -24.87 12.64
#